data_d9220a636aeaaadbc80e54c727153768
#
_entry.id   d9220a636aeaaadbc80e54c727153768
#
_cell.length_a   1.000
_cell.length_b   1.000
_cell.length_c   1.000
_cell.angle_alpha   90.00
_cell.angle_beta   90.00
_cell.angle_gamma   90.00
#
_symmetry.space_group_name_H-M   'P 1'
#
loop_
_entity.id
_entity.type
_entity.pdbx_description
1 polymer ?
#
loop_
_entity_poly.entity_id
_entity_poly.type
_entity_poly.pdbx_seq_one_letter_code
_entity_poly.pdbx_strand_id
1 'polypeptide(L)'
;MDRRKFFRNSAIGSMALTGLAGYLSSMASSSAGASNAAQFKMKYAPNFGMFREHAGNDPIDQIKFIHDQGFRAIFDNGFLGKEPALQEKIANELARRNMDIGPFVLYADFKVKAMVTRDPEILDMLKKKMHEAVELRKRTNIKQALVVPGRYDEKLAWDYQTANVIDAMRMCCDIVGPSGLELVMEPLNAHTDHPGLFLTSIPQAYMICKAVNHTSCLIVNDMYHQQITEGNIIPNINMAWEYIGAFHIGDNPGRKEPTTGEINYLNIFKHIHSKGYDGVLCMEHGKSIQGKEGEVALLEAYRKVDAF
;
A
#
# COMPACT_ATOMS: atom_id res chain seq x y z
N MET A 1 -4.33 3.40 -24.57
CA MET A 1 -4.73 4.56 -23.76
C MET A 1 -4.03 4.42 -22.42
N ASP A 2 -3.19 5.37 -22.04
CA ASP A 2 -2.42 5.29 -20.80
C ASP A 2 -3.41 5.51 -19.61
N ARG A 3 -3.66 4.47 -18.83
CA ARG A 3 -4.59 4.47 -17.70
C ARG A 3 -4.31 5.56 -16.66
N ARG A 4 -3.07 6.03 -16.57
CA ARG A 4 -2.67 7.10 -15.62
C ARG A 4 -2.97 8.52 -16.11
N LYS A 5 -3.14 8.75 -17.41
CA LYS A 5 -3.46 10.08 -17.96
C LYS A 5 -4.91 10.49 -17.74
N PHE A 6 -5.83 9.54 -17.54
CA PHE A 6 -7.25 9.84 -17.36
C PHE A 6 -7.55 10.63 -16.07
N PHE A 7 -6.77 10.39 -15.00
CA PHE A 7 -6.98 11.05 -13.70
C PHE A 7 -6.26 12.40 -13.52
N ARG A 8 -5.39 12.81 -14.45
CA ARG A 8 -4.61 14.06 -14.34
C ARG A 8 -5.31 15.31 -14.85
N ASN A 9 -6.41 15.21 -15.57
CA ASN A 9 -7.04 16.34 -16.27
C ASN A 9 -8.27 16.96 -15.58
N SER A 10 -8.57 16.63 -14.32
CA SER A 10 -9.78 17.15 -13.63
C SER A 10 -9.52 18.21 -12.58
N ALA A 11 -8.33 18.81 -12.52
CA ALA A 11 -8.03 19.87 -11.55
C ALA A 11 -7.15 20.97 -12.14
N ILE A 12 -7.71 21.78 -13.05
CA ILE A 12 -7.17 23.11 -13.35
C ILE A 12 -8.36 24.06 -13.59
N GLY A 13 -8.55 24.97 -12.64
CA GLY A 13 -9.49 26.08 -12.75
C GLY A 13 -9.15 27.19 -11.75
N SER A 14 -8.31 28.14 -12.19
CA SER A 14 -8.32 29.59 -11.96
C SER A 14 -8.49 30.13 -10.51
N MET A 15 -7.71 31.09 -10.00
CA MET A 15 -7.44 32.46 -10.49
C MET A 15 -6.41 33.15 -9.60
N ALA A 16 -5.62 33.98 -10.24
CA ALA A 16 -4.75 34.95 -9.60
C ALA A 16 -5.53 36.22 -9.16
N LEU A 17 -5.15 36.85 -8.06
CA LEU A 17 -5.25 38.29 -7.87
C LEU A 17 -4.25 38.81 -6.84
N THR A 18 -3.59 39.87 -7.25
CA THR A 18 -2.54 40.68 -6.62
C THR A 18 -3.06 41.58 -5.48
N GLY A 19 -2.18 41.94 -4.52
CA GLY A 19 -2.41 43.15 -3.71
C GLY A 19 -1.59 43.30 -2.42
N LEU A 20 -0.49 44.02 -2.50
CA LEU A 20 0.13 45.03 -1.59
C LEU A 20 0.18 44.86 -0.06
N ALA A 21 1.41 44.88 0.37
CA ALA A 21 2.09 45.44 1.56
C ALA A 21 1.30 45.97 2.77
N GLY A 22 1.76 45.55 3.95
CA GLY A 22 1.51 46.19 5.26
C GLY A 22 2.44 45.65 6.32
N TYR A 23 3.52 46.40 6.64
CA TYR A 23 4.40 46.21 7.82
C TYR A 23 3.62 46.45 9.09
N LEU A 24 3.60 45.52 10.03
CA LEU A 24 3.50 45.77 11.46
C LEU A 24 4.21 44.67 12.25
N SER A 25 5.28 45.06 12.90
CA SER A 25 5.94 44.30 13.98
C SER A 25 4.96 44.07 15.12
N SER A 26 4.84 42.84 15.60
CA SER A 26 4.39 42.57 16.95
C SER A 26 5.07 41.30 17.48
N MET A 27 5.48 41.41 18.70
CA MET A 27 6.31 40.55 19.53
C MET A 27 5.95 39.06 19.47
N ALA A 28 6.96 38.27 19.24
CA ALA A 28 6.91 36.81 19.32
C ALA A 28 6.72 36.38 20.78
N SER A 29 5.58 35.79 21.10
CA SER A 29 5.48 34.81 22.15
C SER A 29 5.98 33.47 21.58
N SER A 30 7.12 33.02 22.08
CA SER A 30 7.71 31.72 21.73
C SER A 30 6.82 30.59 22.28
N SER A 31 5.83 30.17 21.48
CA SER A 31 5.34 28.82 21.58
C SER A 31 6.40 27.95 20.87
N ALA A 32 6.99 27.00 21.59
CA ALA A 32 7.87 25.98 21.00
C ALA A 32 7.06 25.23 19.95
N GLY A 33 7.08 25.74 18.71
CA GLY A 33 6.52 25.08 17.55
C GLY A 33 7.37 23.84 17.24
N ALA A 34 6.77 22.67 17.32
CA ALA A 34 7.36 21.47 16.78
C ALA A 34 7.75 21.79 15.32
N SER A 35 9.03 21.80 15.01
CA SER A 35 9.52 21.96 13.64
C SER A 35 9.14 20.69 12.89
N ASN A 36 8.13 20.76 12.02
CA ASN A 36 7.83 19.64 11.13
C ASN A 36 9.08 19.29 10.33
N ALA A 37 9.48 18.05 10.37
CA ALA A 37 10.61 17.56 9.56
C ALA A 37 10.28 17.74 8.06
N ALA A 38 11.32 17.90 7.23
CA ALA A 38 11.13 17.96 5.78
C ALA A 38 10.35 16.72 5.28
N GLN A 39 9.40 16.96 4.39
CA GLN A 39 8.62 15.87 3.81
C GLN A 39 9.50 14.94 2.97
N PHE A 40 9.17 13.64 2.99
CA PHE A 40 9.76 12.68 2.08
C PHE A 40 9.30 12.93 0.64
N LYS A 41 10.17 12.61 -0.34
CA LYS A 41 9.84 12.68 -1.77
C LYS A 41 8.79 11.65 -2.15
N MET A 42 8.90 10.43 -1.57
CA MET A 42 7.95 9.36 -1.77
C MET A 42 6.91 9.32 -0.64
N LYS A 43 5.73 8.73 -0.90
CA LYS A 43 4.69 8.52 0.12
C LYS A 43 4.92 7.20 0.87
N TYR A 44 6.00 7.15 1.66
CA TYR A 44 6.18 6.02 2.58
C TYR A 44 5.05 6.01 3.61
N ALA A 45 4.56 4.82 3.91
CA ALA A 45 3.40 4.62 4.77
C ALA A 45 3.77 3.71 5.96
N PRO A 46 4.17 4.28 7.10
CA PRO A 46 4.40 3.50 8.32
C PRO A 46 3.15 2.76 8.78
N ASN A 47 3.32 1.54 9.31
CA ASN A 47 2.25 0.80 9.97
C ASN A 47 2.01 1.35 11.38
N PHE A 48 0.78 1.25 11.88
CA PHE A 48 0.49 1.52 13.28
C PHE A 48 1.35 0.65 14.20
N GLY A 49 1.88 1.29 15.24
CA GLY A 49 2.82 0.67 16.19
C GLY A 49 4.29 0.76 15.82
N MET A 50 4.64 1.19 14.60
CA MET A 50 6.05 1.38 14.21
C MET A 50 6.76 2.43 15.07
N PHE A 51 6.03 3.47 15.47
CA PHE A 51 6.51 4.60 16.28
C PHE A 51 5.83 4.68 17.66
N ARG A 52 5.42 3.52 18.23
CA ARG A 52 4.71 3.52 19.51
C ARG A 52 5.51 4.02 20.70
N GLU A 53 6.82 3.88 20.65
CA GLU A 53 7.71 4.31 21.75
C GLU A 53 7.80 5.86 21.86
N HIS A 54 7.63 6.56 20.73
CA HIS A 54 7.53 8.02 20.71
C HIS A 54 6.09 8.52 20.77
N ALA A 55 5.18 7.90 20.04
CA ALA A 55 3.83 8.38 19.81
C ALA A 55 2.76 7.76 20.71
N GLY A 56 3.10 6.71 21.46
CA GLY A 56 2.13 5.95 22.26
C GLY A 56 1.26 5.01 21.41
N ASN A 57 0.17 4.51 21.99
CA ASN A 57 -0.69 3.50 21.37
C ASN A 57 -1.94 4.09 20.69
N ASP A 58 -2.32 5.33 20.95
CA ASP A 58 -3.50 5.93 20.29
C ASP A 58 -3.21 6.14 18.79
N PRO A 59 -4.04 5.61 17.89
CA PRO A 59 -3.81 5.73 16.45
C PRO A 59 -3.78 7.20 15.98
N ILE A 60 -4.53 8.09 16.63
CA ILE A 60 -4.58 9.50 16.25
C ILE A 60 -3.27 10.20 16.63
N ASP A 61 -2.71 9.90 17.79
CA ASP A 61 -1.42 10.44 18.18
C ASP A 61 -0.28 9.89 17.34
N GLN A 62 -0.37 8.61 16.91
CA GLN A 62 0.57 8.05 15.94
C GLN A 62 0.48 8.74 14.57
N ILE A 63 -0.72 9.03 14.05
CA ILE A 63 -0.88 9.79 12.81
C ILE A 63 -0.24 11.16 12.90
N LYS A 64 -0.46 11.87 14.03
CA LYS A 64 0.16 13.19 14.27
C LYS A 64 1.69 13.10 14.23
N PHE A 65 2.25 12.16 15.00
CA PHE A 65 3.70 11.95 15.05
C PHE A 65 4.27 11.60 13.65
N ILE A 66 3.66 10.64 12.96
CA ILE A 66 4.07 10.21 11.61
C ILE A 66 4.06 11.40 10.64
N HIS A 67 3.01 12.20 10.66
CA HIS A 67 2.93 13.43 9.86
C HIS A 67 4.05 14.42 10.19
N ASP A 68 4.30 14.67 11.49
CA ASP A 68 5.33 15.61 11.93
C ASP A 68 6.75 15.14 11.61
N GLN A 69 6.94 13.82 11.42
CA GLN A 69 8.18 13.25 10.86
C GLN A 69 8.29 13.36 9.32
N GLY A 70 7.32 13.99 8.65
CA GLY A 70 7.35 14.25 7.20
C GLY A 70 6.78 13.14 6.32
N PHE A 71 6.13 12.13 6.89
CA PHE A 71 5.38 11.14 6.13
C PHE A 71 4.03 11.71 5.66
N ARG A 72 3.56 11.22 4.50
CA ARG A 72 2.28 11.65 3.90
C ARG A 72 1.28 10.50 3.74
N ALA A 73 1.55 9.38 4.37
CA ALA A 73 0.68 8.22 4.34
C ALA A 73 0.85 7.37 5.60
N ILE A 74 -0.11 6.50 5.85
CA ILE A 74 -0.03 5.41 6.82
C ILE A 74 -0.41 4.09 6.16
N PHE A 75 -0.17 2.98 6.86
CA PHE A 75 -0.52 1.63 6.43
C PHE A 75 -1.11 0.84 7.59
N ASP A 76 -2.11 0.00 7.31
CA ASP A 76 -2.71 -0.87 8.32
C ASP A 76 -3.41 -2.07 7.68
N ASN A 77 -2.77 -3.23 7.71
CA ASN A 77 -3.33 -4.50 7.25
C ASN A 77 -4.66 -4.84 7.94
N GLY A 78 -4.76 -4.53 9.22
CA GLY A 78 -5.92 -4.85 10.07
C GLY A 78 -7.04 -3.81 10.04
N PHE A 79 -7.02 -2.83 9.15
CA PHE A 79 -7.93 -1.69 9.18
C PHE A 79 -9.41 -2.10 9.11
N LEU A 80 -9.76 -3.12 8.33
CA LEU A 80 -11.13 -3.64 8.21
C LEU A 80 -11.70 -4.13 9.56
N GLY A 81 -10.86 -4.73 10.40
CA GLY A 81 -11.27 -5.28 11.70
C GLY A 81 -11.43 -4.26 12.83
N LYS A 82 -11.15 -2.97 12.59
CA LYS A 82 -11.38 -1.92 13.59
C LYS A 82 -12.86 -1.58 13.69
N GLU A 83 -13.28 -1.11 14.87
CA GLU A 83 -14.64 -0.61 15.07
C GLU A 83 -14.94 0.57 14.10
N PRO A 84 -16.15 0.62 13.51
CA PRO A 84 -16.52 1.63 12.51
C PRO A 84 -16.25 3.07 12.97
N ALA A 85 -16.56 3.41 14.21
CA ALA A 85 -16.29 4.75 14.77
C ALA A 85 -14.78 5.09 14.80
N LEU A 86 -13.92 4.09 15.04
CA LEU A 86 -12.46 4.29 14.99
C LEU A 86 -11.96 4.42 13.54
N GLN A 87 -12.53 3.64 12.61
CA GLN A 87 -12.22 3.77 11.18
C GLN A 87 -12.51 5.20 10.68
N GLU A 88 -13.68 5.74 11.02
CA GLU A 88 -14.07 7.12 10.67
C GLU A 88 -13.16 8.17 11.33
N LYS A 89 -12.84 7.99 12.62
CA LYS A 89 -11.93 8.90 13.35
C LYS A 89 -10.55 8.95 12.70
N ILE A 90 -10.00 7.79 12.30
CA ILE A 90 -8.72 7.69 11.59
C ILE A 90 -8.83 8.37 10.21
N ALA A 91 -9.85 8.05 9.43
CA ALA A 91 -10.04 8.62 8.10
C ALA A 91 -10.16 10.15 8.13
N ASN A 92 -10.91 10.70 9.11
CA ASN A 92 -11.05 12.14 9.30
C ASN A 92 -9.72 12.81 9.68
N GLU A 93 -8.92 12.19 10.55
CA GLU A 93 -7.60 12.74 10.91
C GLU A 93 -6.62 12.71 9.73
N LEU A 94 -6.63 11.64 8.93
CA LEU A 94 -5.82 11.56 7.70
C LEU A 94 -6.25 12.63 6.70
N ALA A 95 -7.55 12.80 6.45
CA ALA A 95 -8.07 13.83 5.56
C ALA A 95 -7.68 15.24 6.02
N ARG A 96 -7.78 15.53 7.33
CA ARG A 96 -7.37 16.82 7.93
C ARG A 96 -5.90 17.15 7.71
N ARG A 97 -5.04 16.11 7.61
CA ARG A 97 -3.59 16.23 7.39
C ARG A 97 -3.15 16.04 5.95
N ASN A 98 -4.10 15.83 5.04
CA ASN A 98 -3.81 15.49 3.63
C ASN A 98 -2.88 14.27 3.51
N MET A 99 -3.16 13.23 4.30
CA MET A 99 -2.43 11.97 4.29
C MET A 99 -3.25 10.87 3.61
N ASP A 100 -2.55 10.01 2.87
CA ASP A 100 -3.13 8.80 2.28
C ASP A 100 -3.08 7.60 3.27
N ILE A 101 -3.83 6.55 2.95
CA ILE A 101 -3.73 5.25 3.61
C ILE A 101 -3.49 4.17 2.55
N GLY A 102 -2.57 3.25 2.85
CA GLY A 102 -2.29 2.08 2.01
C GLY A 102 -3.42 1.05 2.00
N PRO A 103 -3.30 -0.01 1.19
CA PRO A 103 -4.28 -1.07 1.13
C PRO A 103 -4.42 -1.78 2.47
N PHE A 104 -5.65 -2.17 2.83
CA PHE A 104 -5.93 -3.07 3.94
C PHE A 104 -6.14 -4.50 3.43
N VAL A 105 -5.89 -5.51 4.26
CA VAL A 105 -6.15 -6.91 3.89
C VAL A 105 -7.65 -7.16 3.94
N LEU A 106 -8.23 -7.43 2.78
CA LEU A 106 -9.62 -7.84 2.63
C LEU A 106 -9.78 -9.36 2.71
N TYR A 107 -8.90 -10.06 2.00
CA TYR A 107 -8.88 -11.52 2.02
C TYR A 107 -7.46 -12.05 1.81
N ALA A 108 -6.97 -12.79 2.79
CA ALA A 108 -5.69 -13.48 2.74
C ALA A 108 -5.77 -14.76 3.60
N ASP A 109 -6.22 -15.86 3.00
CA ASP A 109 -6.17 -17.18 3.65
C ASP A 109 -5.10 -18.03 2.96
N PHE A 110 -4.07 -18.38 3.73
CA PHE A 110 -2.91 -19.12 3.22
C PHE A 110 -3.10 -20.64 3.25
N LYS A 111 -4.26 -21.13 3.71
CA LYS A 111 -4.57 -22.57 3.82
C LYS A 111 -5.65 -23.01 2.85
N VAL A 112 -6.52 -22.10 2.45
CA VAL A 112 -7.70 -22.39 1.61
C VAL A 112 -7.34 -22.27 0.14
N LYS A 113 -7.82 -23.19 -0.68
CA LYS A 113 -7.78 -23.15 -2.14
C LYS A 113 -8.89 -22.25 -2.66
N ALA A 114 -8.75 -20.94 -2.46
CA ALA A 114 -9.87 -20.01 -2.60
C ALA A 114 -10.22 -19.72 -4.08
N MET A 115 -9.50 -18.80 -4.71
CA MET A 115 -9.85 -18.37 -6.07
C MET A 115 -9.41 -19.37 -7.15
N VAL A 116 -8.58 -20.35 -6.80
CA VAL A 116 -8.07 -21.37 -7.72
C VAL A 116 -9.11 -22.44 -8.06
N THR A 117 -10.21 -22.51 -7.29
CA THR A 117 -11.33 -23.42 -7.52
C THR A 117 -12.58 -22.65 -7.94
N ARG A 118 -13.63 -23.39 -8.34
CA ARG A 118 -14.95 -22.80 -8.63
C ARG A 118 -15.98 -23.19 -7.57
N ASP A 119 -15.53 -23.35 -6.33
CA ASP A 119 -16.37 -23.67 -5.21
C ASP A 119 -17.41 -22.57 -4.98
N PRO A 120 -18.73 -22.87 -5.08
CA PRO A 120 -19.78 -21.86 -4.91
C PRO A 120 -19.78 -21.20 -3.54
N GLU A 121 -19.44 -21.94 -2.47
CA GLU A 121 -19.41 -21.39 -1.10
C GLU A 121 -18.29 -20.36 -0.95
N ILE A 122 -17.13 -20.65 -1.55
CA ILE A 122 -16.00 -19.72 -1.58
C ILE A 122 -16.36 -18.46 -2.39
N LEU A 123 -16.96 -18.63 -3.58
CA LEU A 123 -17.37 -17.50 -4.40
C LEU A 123 -18.39 -16.60 -3.69
N ASP A 124 -19.35 -17.18 -2.97
CA ASP A 124 -20.32 -16.41 -2.20
C ASP A 124 -19.70 -15.73 -0.97
N MET A 125 -18.73 -16.35 -0.32
CA MET A 125 -17.94 -15.71 0.73
C MET A 125 -17.17 -14.52 0.17
N LEU A 126 -16.49 -14.64 -0.98
CA LEU A 126 -15.78 -13.56 -1.63
C LEU A 126 -16.70 -12.40 -1.98
N LYS A 127 -17.91 -12.65 -2.54
CA LYS A 127 -18.90 -11.59 -2.81
C LYS A 127 -19.26 -10.80 -1.54
N LYS A 128 -19.52 -11.50 -0.43
CA LYS A 128 -19.80 -10.85 0.87
C LYS A 128 -18.64 -9.95 1.30
N LYS A 129 -17.40 -10.44 1.19
CA LYS A 129 -16.20 -9.66 1.50
C LYS A 129 -16.07 -8.40 0.61
N MET A 130 -16.37 -8.51 -0.69
CA MET A 130 -16.36 -7.35 -1.58
C MET A 130 -17.38 -6.29 -1.14
N HIS A 131 -18.60 -6.69 -0.73
CA HIS A 131 -19.59 -5.75 -0.19
C HIS A 131 -19.16 -5.12 1.13
N GLU A 132 -18.52 -5.87 2.05
CA GLU A 132 -17.92 -5.31 3.28
C GLU A 132 -16.88 -4.21 2.94
N ALA A 133 -16.04 -4.46 1.94
CA ALA A 133 -15.04 -3.49 1.50
C ALA A 133 -15.67 -2.23 0.87
N VAL A 134 -16.75 -2.38 0.11
CA VAL A 134 -17.51 -1.24 -0.45
C VAL A 134 -18.08 -0.37 0.69
N GLU A 135 -18.66 -0.99 1.73
CA GLU A 135 -19.16 -0.24 2.88
C GLU A 135 -18.04 0.47 3.66
N LEU A 136 -16.88 -0.17 3.81
CA LEU A 136 -15.70 0.48 4.40
C LEU A 136 -15.26 1.68 3.54
N ARG A 137 -15.19 1.52 2.22
CA ARG A 137 -14.85 2.59 1.27
C ARG A 137 -15.75 3.80 1.43
N LYS A 138 -17.07 3.59 1.54
CA LYS A 138 -18.06 4.66 1.72
C LYS A 138 -17.81 5.47 2.99
N ARG A 139 -17.41 4.80 4.09
CA ARG A 139 -17.15 5.46 5.39
C ARG A 139 -15.82 6.20 5.44
N THR A 140 -14.79 5.67 4.80
CA THR A 140 -13.41 6.08 5.06
C THR A 140 -12.68 6.67 3.87
N ASN A 141 -13.28 6.56 2.69
CA ASN A 141 -12.65 6.95 1.43
C ASN A 141 -11.32 6.20 1.12
N ILE A 142 -11.05 5.05 1.78
CA ILE A 142 -9.90 4.21 1.48
C ILE A 142 -10.00 3.67 0.06
N LYS A 143 -8.87 3.64 -0.68
CA LYS A 143 -8.91 3.39 -2.13
C LYS A 143 -8.61 1.96 -2.52
N GLN A 144 -7.91 1.21 -1.67
CA GLN A 144 -7.33 -0.08 -2.06
C GLN A 144 -7.57 -1.15 -1.01
N ALA A 145 -7.87 -2.36 -1.47
CA ALA A 145 -8.04 -3.55 -0.65
C ALA A 145 -7.17 -4.69 -1.20
N LEU A 146 -6.39 -5.31 -0.33
CA LEU A 146 -5.48 -6.39 -0.68
C LEU A 146 -6.20 -7.73 -0.69
N VAL A 147 -5.93 -8.53 -1.71
CA VAL A 147 -6.45 -9.89 -1.85
C VAL A 147 -5.34 -10.87 -2.23
N VAL A 148 -5.38 -12.07 -1.65
CA VAL A 148 -4.50 -13.18 -1.99
C VAL A 148 -5.37 -14.33 -2.55
N PRO A 149 -5.05 -14.90 -3.73
CA PRO A 149 -5.85 -15.95 -4.35
C PRO A 149 -5.94 -17.27 -3.56
N GLY A 150 -5.06 -17.47 -2.58
CA GLY A 150 -5.03 -18.67 -1.75
C GLY A 150 -4.03 -19.73 -2.24
N ARG A 151 -4.15 -20.95 -1.68
CA ARG A 151 -3.30 -22.08 -2.06
C ARG A 151 -3.62 -22.57 -3.46
N TYR A 152 -2.59 -23.15 -4.15
CA TYR A 152 -2.83 -23.93 -5.36
C TYR A 152 -3.47 -25.28 -5.04
N ASP A 153 -4.16 -25.86 -6.02
CA ASP A 153 -4.72 -27.19 -5.92
C ASP A 153 -3.82 -28.20 -6.66
N GLU A 154 -3.24 -29.13 -5.91
CA GLU A 154 -2.33 -30.15 -6.41
C GLU A 154 -3.01 -31.11 -7.41
N LYS A 155 -4.35 -31.15 -7.42
CA LYS A 155 -5.15 -32.05 -8.27
C LYS A 155 -5.68 -31.36 -9.53
N LEU A 156 -5.50 -30.04 -9.65
CA LEU A 156 -5.99 -29.25 -10.76
C LEU A 156 -4.82 -28.71 -11.59
N ALA A 157 -4.87 -28.85 -12.91
CA ALA A 157 -3.83 -28.29 -13.77
C ALA A 157 -3.70 -26.77 -13.57
N TRP A 158 -2.46 -26.27 -13.64
CA TRP A 158 -2.12 -24.87 -13.33
C TRP A 158 -2.90 -23.86 -14.19
N ASP A 159 -3.10 -24.18 -15.47
CA ASP A 159 -3.82 -23.32 -16.40
C ASP A 159 -5.30 -23.17 -16.04
N TYR A 160 -5.94 -24.25 -15.57
CA TYR A 160 -7.31 -24.17 -15.06
C TYR A 160 -7.42 -23.33 -13.79
N GLN A 161 -6.45 -23.45 -12.89
CA GLN A 161 -6.40 -22.62 -11.69
C GLN A 161 -6.25 -21.13 -12.06
N THR A 162 -5.40 -20.84 -13.04
CA THR A 162 -5.22 -19.48 -13.55
C THR A 162 -6.51 -18.91 -14.14
N ALA A 163 -7.24 -19.69 -14.93
CA ALA A 163 -8.53 -19.30 -15.49
C ALA A 163 -9.57 -19.03 -14.37
N ASN A 164 -9.60 -19.89 -13.34
CA ASN A 164 -10.49 -19.72 -12.21
C ASN A 164 -10.19 -18.43 -11.41
N VAL A 165 -8.90 -18.14 -11.18
CA VAL A 165 -8.48 -16.88 -10.51
C VAL A 165 -8.89 -15.65 -11.33
N ILE A 166 -8.72 -15.70 -12.66
CA ILE A 166 -9.15 -14.60 -13.55
C ILE A 166 -10.66 -14.37 -13.44
N ASP A 167 -11.46 -15.45 -13.50
CA ASP A 167 -12.93 -15.34 -13.38
C ASP A 167 -13.37 -14.82 -11.99
N ALA A 168 -12.75 -15.32 -10.92
CA ALA A 168 -13.02 -14.87 -9.56
C ALA A 168 -12.66 -13.39 -9.38
N MET A 169 -11.50 -12.95 -9.90
CA MET A 169 -11.09 -11.55 -9.85
C MET A 169 -12.00 -10.63 -10.65
N ARG A 170 -12.50 -11.05 -11.83
CA ARG A 170 -13.51 -10.28 -12.57
C ARG A 170 -14.75 -10.06 -11.73
N MET A 171 -15.31 -11.14 -11.19
CA MET A 171 -16.48 -11.07 -10.30
C MET A 171 -16.24 -10.10 -9.13
N CYS A 172 -15.09 -10.19 -8.46
CA CYS A 172 -14.75 -9.30 -7.36
C CYS A 172 -14.63 -7.84 -7.81
N CYS A 173 -13.96 -7.59 -8.93
CA CYS A 173 -13.77 -6.25 -9.49
C CYS A 173 -15.09 -5.62 -9.96
N ASP A 174 -16.00 -6.40 -10.55
CA ASP A 174 -17.32 -5.93 -10.95
C ASP A 174 -18.16 -5.44 -9.75
N ILE A 175 -17.97 -6.05 -8.56
CA ILE A 175 -18.66 -5.63 -7.33
C ILE A 175 -18.04 -4.34 -6.76
N VAL A 176 -16.72 -4.25 -6.68
CA VAL A 176 -16.07 -3.11 -6.00
C VAL A 176 -15.88 -1.90 -6.90
N GLY A 177 -15.73 -2.12 -8.21
CA GLY A 177 -15.39 -1.09 -9.20
C GLY A 177 -16.32 0.12 -9.21
N PRO A 178 -17.66 -0.05 -9.16
CA PRO A 178 -18.61 1.08 -9.10
C PRO A 178 -18.39 2.03 -7.92
N SER A 179 -17.78 1.55 -6.81
CA SER A 179 -17.43 2.39 -5.66
C SER A 179 -16.11 3.15 -5.84
N GLY A 180 -15.34 2.84 -6.87
CA GLY A 180 -13.97 3.33 -7.06
C GLY A 180 -12.95 2.66 -6.15
N LEU A 181 -13.28 1.52 -5.53
CA LEU A 181 -12.33 0.70 -4.80
C LEU A 181 -11.52 -0.15 -5.78
N GLU A 182 -10.22 -0.27 -5.53
CA GLU A 182 -9.28 -1.09 -6.29
C GLU A 182 -8.89 -2.32 -5.47
N LEU A 183 -8.86 -3.48 -6.11
CA LEU A 183 -8.30 -4.70 -5.55
C LEU A 183 -6.85 -4.82 -5.98
N VAL A 184 -5.96 -4.97 -5.02
CA VAL A 184 -4.54 -5.18 -5.25
C VAL A 184 -4.18 -6.61 -4.89
N MET A 185 -3.78 -7.43 -5.88
CA MET A 185 -3.28 -8.79 -5.64
C MET A 185 -1.83 -8.74 -5.20
N GLU A 186 -1.48 -9.55 -4.21
CA GLU A 186 -0.12 -9.65 -3.70
C GLU A 186 0.52 -10.99 -4.07
N PRO A 187 1.56 -11.01 -4.91
CA PRO A 187 2.44 -12.17 -5.06
C PRO A 187 3.32 -12.35 -3.82
N LEU A 188 3.25 -13.52 -3.21
CA LEU A 188 3.95 -13.86 -1.97
C LEU A 188 4.96 -14.98 -2.21
N ASN A 189 6.17 -14.85 -1.66
CA ASN A 189 7.19 -15.88 -1.83
C ASN A 189 6.77 -17.22 -1.20
N ALA A 190 6.93 -18.29 -1.97
CA ALA A 190 6.66 -19.65 -1.52
C ALA A 190 7.92 -20.37 -0.99
N HIS A 191 9.09 -19.74 -1.08
CA HIS A 191 10.35 -20.37 -0.68
C HIS A 191 10.57 -20.42 0.82
N THR A 192 10.17 -19.34 1.52
CA THR A 192 10.40 -19.21 2.97
C THR A 192 9.11 -18.97 3.75
N ASP A 193 8.27 -18.00 3.31
CA ASP A 193 7.21 -17.48 4.15
C ASP A 193 5.84 -18.12 3.90
N HIS A 194 5.49 -18.39 2.63
CA HIS A 194 4.16 -18.80 2.23
C HIS A 194 4.14 -20.03 1.30
N PRO A 195 4.68 -21.18 1.72
CA PRO A 195 4.72 -22.39 0.87
C PRO A 195 3.33 -22.86 0.47
N GLY A 196 3.16 -23.16 -0.82
CA GLY A 196 1.92 -23.67 -1.37
C GLY A 196 0.92 -22.61 -1.85
N LEU A 197 1.27 -21.32 -1.86
CA LEU A 197 0.42 -20.31 -2.48
C LEU A 197 0.47 -20.37 -4.01
N PHE A 198 -0.67 -20.01 -4.63
CA PHE A 198 -0.81 -20.00 -6.08
C PHE A 198 -0.08 -18.81 -6.72
N LEU A 199 -0.27 -17.61 -6.18
CA LEU A 199 0.30 -16.39 -6.76
C LEU A 199 1.64 -16.05 -6.09
N THR A 200 2.75 -16.18 -6.84
CA THR A 200 4.09 -16.06 -6.26
C THR A 200 5.03 -15.09 -6.98
N SER A 201 4.66 -14.58 -8.17
CA SER A 201 5.55 -13.71 -8.94
C SER A 201 4.84 -12.53 -9.59
N ILE A 202 5.58 -11.46 -9.85
CA ILE A 202 5.06 -10.26 -10.53
C ILE A 202 4.64 -10.56 -11.98
N PRO A 203 5.39 -11.33 -12.79
CA PRO A 203 4.94 -11.71 -14.14
C PRO A 203 3.61 -12.47 -14.14
N GLN A 204 3.39 -13.35 -13.15
CA GLN A 204 2.13 -14.09 -13.03
C GLN A 204 0.97 -13.12 -12.68
N ALA A 205 1.16 -12.21 -11.72
CA ALA A 205 0.15 -11.20 -11.37
C ALA A 205 -0.15 -10.26 -12.55
N TYR A 206 0.88 -9.82 -13.27
CA TYR A 206 0.72 -9.01 -14.49
C TYR A 206 -0.16 -9.70 -15.52
N MET A 207 0.12 -10.99 -15.82
CA MET A 207 -0.67 -11.77 -16.76
C MET A 207 -2.13 -11.89 -16.32
N ILE A 208 -2.39 -12.14 -15.04
CA ILE A 208 -3.75 -12.22 -14.47
C ILE A 208 -4.45 -10.86 -14.59
N CYS A 209 -3.84 -9.76 -14.14
CA CYS A 209 -4.44 -8.43 -14.25
C CYS A 209 -4.77 -8.05 -15.70
N LYS A 210 -3.85 -8.36 -16.63
CA LYS A 210 -4.06 -8.14 -18.06
C LYS A 210 -5.24 -8.95 -18.60
N ALA A 211 -5.39 -10.21 -18.19
CA ALA A 211 -6.48 -11.07 -18.61
C ALA A 211 -7.82 -10.69 -17.95
N VAL A 212 -7.83 -10.26 -16.69
CA VAL A 212 -9.01 -9.70 -16.01
C VAL A 212 -9.50 -8.46 -16.73
N ASN A 213 -8.59 -7.61 -17.18
CA ASN A 213 -8.87 -6.39 -17.96
C ASN A 213 -9.90 -5.46 -17.30
N HIS A 214 -9.78 -5.24 -16.00
CA HIS A 214 -10.64 -4.35 -15.21
C HIS A 214 -9.82 -3.28 -14.50
N THR A 215 -10.30 -2.03 -14.46
CA THR A 215 -9.58 -0.89 -13.85
C THR A 215 -9.31 -1.06 -12.36
N SER A 216 -10.17 -1.81 -11.66
CA SER A 216 -10.01 -2.13 -10.23
C SER A 216 -9.15 -3.38 -9.96
N CYS A 217 -8.50 -3.97 -10.97
CA CYS A 217 -7.62 -5.13 -10.79
C CYS A 217 -6.17 -4.68 -10.90
N LEU A 218 -5.47 -4.61 -9.78
CA LEU A 218 -4.10 -4.11 -9.67
C LEU A 218 -3.22 -5.07 -8.86
N ILE A 219 -1.98 -4.69 -8.65
CA ILE A 219 -0.93 -5.47 -7.99
C ILE A 219 -0.36 -4.67 -6.81
N VAL A 220 -0.15 -5.30 -5.67
CA VAL A 220 0.87 -4.90 -4.70
C VAL A 220 2.19 -5.49 -5.17
N ASN A 221 3.18 -4.63 -5.41
CA ASN A 221 4.55 -5.08 -5.64
C ASN A 221 5.29 -5.08 -4.29
N ASP A 222 5.30 -6.23 -3.60
CA ASP A 222 6.11 -6.41 -2.40
C ASP A 222 7.55 -6.77 -2.81
N MET A 223 8.44 -5.82 -2.60
CA MET A 223 9.85 -5.95 -3.01
C MET A 223 10.62 -6.99 -2.20
N TYR A 224 10.23 -7.25 -0.94
CA TYR A 224 10.78 -8.31 -0.13
C TYR A 224 10.42 -9.69 -0.70
N HIS A 225 9.14 -9.94 -0.96
CA HIS A 225 8.69 -11.20 -1.53
C HIS A 225 9.25 -11.40 -2.94
N GLN A 226 9.28 -10.35 -3.74
CA GLN A 226 9.84 -10.39 -5.10
C GLN A 226 11.34 -10.71 -5.07
N GLN A 227 12.13 -10.12 -4.16
CA GLN A 227 13.57 -10.41 -4.05
C GLN A 227 13.82 -11.89 -3.80
N ILE A 228 13.05 -12.51 -2.92
CA ILE A 228 13.20 -13.94 -2.56
C ILE A 228 12.79 -14.86 -3.73
N THR A 229 11.68 -14.55 -4.41
CA THR A 229 11.14 -15.43 -5.47
C THR A 229 11.91 -15.33 -6.77
N GLU A 230 12.17 -14.12 -7.25
CA GLU A 230 12.57 -13.90 -8.65
C GLU A 230 13.64 -12.81 -8.83
N GLY A 231 13.87 -11.96 -7.84
CA GLY A 231 14.72 -10.80 -8.00
C GLY A 231 14.24 -9.89 -9.14
N ASN A 232 15.16 -9.38 -9.96
CA ASN A 232 14.83 -8.63 -11.19
C ASN A 232 13.82 -7.48 -10.96
N ILE A 233 13.91 -6.81 -9.79
CA ILE A 233 12.88 -5.89 -9.26
C ILE A 233 12.55 -4.77 -10.24
N ILE A 234 13.54 -4.00 -10.70
CA ILE A 234 13.30 -2.84 -11.60
C ILE A 234 12.73 -3.25 -12.96
N PRO A 235 13.22 -4.30 -13.66
CA PRO A 235 12.59 -4.78 -14.90
C PRO A 235 11.15 -5.23 -14.70
N ASN A 236 10.83 -5.93 -13.61
CA ASN A 236 9.47 -6.38 -13.30
C ASN A 236 8.54 -5.19 -12.96
N ILE A 237 9.04 -4.17 -12.24
CA ILE A 237 8.30 -2.91 -12.05
C ILE A 237 7.98 -2.25 -13.40
N ASN A 238 8.93 -2.23 -14.34
CA ASN A 238 8.69 -1.65 -15.66
C ASN A 238 7.64 -2.40 -16.45
N MET A 239 7.71 -3.74 -16.44
CA MET A 239 6.76 -4.60 -17.14
C MET A 239 5.34 -4.45 -16.60
N ALA A 240 5.19 -4.44 -15.28
CA ALA A 240 3.88 -4.42 -14.61
C ALA A 240 3.39 -2.99 -14.29
N TRP A 241 4.09 -1.94 -14.71
CA TRP A 241 3.90 -0.57 -14.28
C TRP A 241 2.45 -0.07 -14.30
N GLU A 242 1.70 -0.38 -15.35
CA GLU A 242 0.31 0.05 -15.50
C GLU A 242 -0.66 -0.61 -14.51
N TYR A 243 -0.24 -1.73 -13.92
CA TYR A 243 -1.05 -2.52 -12.99
C TYR A 243 -0.59 -2.38 -11.54
N ILE A 244 0.53 -1.72 -11.24
CA ILE A 244 0.98 -1.56 -9.86
C ILE A 244 0.14 -0.49 -9.16
N GLY A 245 -0.66 -0.90 -8.16
CA GLY A 245 -1.47 -0.03 -7.32
C GLY A 245 -0.72 0.47 -6.10
N ALA A 246 0.06 -0.39 -5.45
CA ALA A 246 0.83 -0.07 -4.26
C ALA A 246 2.16 -0.84 -4.24
N PHE A 247 3.08 -0.41 -3.39
CA PHE A 247 4.32 -1.13 -3.08
C PHE A 247 4.33 -1.51 -1.60
N HIS A 248 4.88 -2.70 -1.29
CA HIS A 248 5.30 -3.07 0.05
C HIS A 248 6.83 -3.09 0.14
N ILE A 249 7.35 -2.64 1.28
CA ILE A 249 8.78 -2.48 1.55
C ILE A 249 9.18 -3.38 2.72
N GLY A 250 10.24 -4.12 2.54
CA GLY A 250 10.95 -4.87 3.56
C GLY A 250 12.29 -5.30 3.01
N ASP A 251 13.39 -5.12 3.74
CA ASP A 251 14.70 -5.52 3.23
C ASP A 251 14.93 -7.02 3.42
N ASN A 252 15.65 -7.62 2.52
CA ASN A 252 16.02 -9.04 2.55
C ASN A 252 17.56 -9.16 2.72
N PRO A 253 18.00 -10.08 3.62
CA PRO A 253 17.24 -10.93 4.51
C PRO A 253 16.70 -10.21 5.74
N GLY A 254 15.73 -10.83 6.42
CA GLY A 254 15.26 -10.44 7.75
C GLY A 254 14.04 -9.55 7.84
N ARG A 255 13.53 -9.03 6.69
CA ARG A 255 12.31 -8.21 6.57
C ARG A 255 12.31 -7.04 7.56
N LYS A 256 13.35 -6.21 7.49
CA LYS A 256 13.55 -4.99 8.28
C LYS A 256 13.52 -3.74 7.39
N GLU A 257 13.82 -2.57 8.00
CA GLU A 257 13.91 -1.30 7.28
C GLU A 257 14.97 -1.34 6.17
N PRO A 258 14.84 -0.51 5.11
CA PRO A 258 15.86 -0.36 4.07
C PRO A 258 17.27 -0.14 4.64
N THR A 259 18.28 -0.62 3.95
CA THR A 259 19.72 -0.56 4.33
C THR A 259 20.18 -1.61 5.35
N THR A 260 19.31 -2.52 5.76
CA THR A 260 19.68 -3.62 6.65
C THR A 260 19.95 -4.93 5.92
N GLY A 261 19.59 -5.01 4.65
CA GLY A 261 19.76 -6.18 3.79
C GLY A 261 20.46 -5.88 2.47
N GLU A 262 20.11 -6.64 1.43
CA GLU A 262 20.76 -6.63 0.11
C GLU A 262 20.04 -5.79 -0.94
N ILE A 263 18.78 -5.33 -0.68
CA ILE A 263 17.99 -4.63 -1.67
C ILE A 263 18.46 -3.17 -1.81
N ASN A 264 18.81 -2.75 -3.01
CA ASN A 264 19.23 -1.38 -3.27
C ASN A 264 18.02 -0.42 -3.38
N TYR A 265 17.40 -0.13 -2.25
CA TYR A 265 16.21 0.72 -2.18
C TYR A 265 16.42 2.14 -2.70
N LEU A 266 17.62 2.74 -2.54
CA LEU A 266 17.91 4.06 -3.10
C LEU A 266 17.70 4.09 -4.62
N ASN A 267 18.23 3.10 -5.34
CA ASN A 267 18.07 3.01 -6.79
C ASN A 267 16.63 2.69 -7.19
N ILE A 268 15.96 1.83 -6.45
CA ILE A 268 14.57 1.44 -6.73
C ILE A 268 13.64 2.64 -6.52
N PHE A 269 13.74 3.37 -5.41
CA PHE A 269 12.88 4.53 -5.15
C PHE A 269 13.15 5.68 -6.10
N LYS A 270 14.41 5.94 -6.44
CA LYS A 270 14.77 6.89 -7.50
C LYS A 270 14.12 6.51 -8.84
N HIS A 271 14.14 5.23 -9.20
CA HIS A 271 13.49 4.72 -10.41
C HIS A 271 11.97 4.93 -10.36
N ILE A 272 11.31 4.50 -9.28
CA ILE A 272 9.85 4.66 -9.08
C ILE A 272 9.45 6.15 -9.13
N HIS A 273 10.21 7.01 -8.47
CA HIS A 273 10.00 8.46 -8.49
C HIS A 273 10.13 9.04 -9.90
N SER A 274 11.16 8.63 -10.66
CA SER A 274 11.39 9.11 -12.04
C SER A 274 10.24 8.75 -12.99
N LYS A 275 9.46 7.71 -12.67
CA LYS A 275 8.25 7.32 -13.41
C LYS A 275 7.01 8.12 -13.00
N GLY A 276 7.12 9.05 -12.05
CA GLY A 276 6.02 9.89 -11.57
C GLY A 276 5.01 9.16 -10.69
N TYR A 277 5.46 8.16 -9.93
CA TYR A 277 4.58 7.46 -8.99
C TYR A 277 4.18 8.38 -7.83
N ASP A 278 2.88 8.51 -7.60
CA ASP A 278 2.31 9.27 -6.48
C ASP A 278 1.40 8.41 -5.58
N GLY A 279 1.56 7.09 -5.63
CA GLY A 279 0.89 6.14 -4.74
C GLY A 279 1.68 5.89 -3.46
N VAL A 280 1.17 4.98 -2.64
CA VAL A 280 1.77 4.64 -1.35
C VAL A 280 2.81 3.53 -1.46
N LEU A 281 3.85 3.64 -0.61
CA LEU A 281 4.87 2.61 -0.40
C LEU A 281 4.77 2.18 1.07
N CYS A 282 4.10 1.05 1.31
CA CYS A 282 3.78 0.57 2.65
C CYS A 282 5.00 -0.06 3.33
N MET A 283 5.29 0.35 4.55
CA MET A 283 6.41 -0.15 5.36
C MET A 283 5.99 -1.45 6.05
N GLU A 284 6.00 -2.57 5.29
CA GLU A 284 5.57 -3.88 5.78
C GLU A 284 6.75 -4.70 6.29
N HIS A 285 7.40 -4.21 7.31
CA HIS A 285 8.58 -4.81 7.90
C HIS A 285 8.70 -4.55 9.40
N GLY A 286 9.55 -5.32 10.08
CA GLY A 286 9.93 -5.05 11.46
C GLY A 286 11.03 -4.00 11.55
N LYS A 287 11.46 -3.69 12.79
CA LYS A 287 12.63 -2.85 13.08
C LYS A 287 13.83 -3.72 13.40
N SER A 288 15.02 -3.35 12.92
CA SER A 288 16.27 -4.04 13.24
C SER A 288 16.68 -3.83 14.70
N ILE A 289 16.40 -2.65 15.24
CA ILE A 289 16.64 -2.26 16.62
C ILE A 289 15.28 -2.00 17.30
N GLN A 290 15.13 -2.40 18.55
CA GLN A 290 13.92 -2.18 19.34
C GLN A 290 13.96 -0.83 20.08
N GLY A 291 12.83 -0.42 20.64
CA GLY A 291 12.71 0.80 21.44
C GLY A 291 12.81 2.09 20.63
N LYS A 292 13.01 3.21 21.33
CA LYS A 292 13.11 4.55 20.73
C LYS A 292 14.30 4.68 19.77
N GLU A 293 15.42 4.07 20.10
CA GLU A 293 16.61 4.06 19.23
C GLU A 293 16.31 3.40 17.88
N GLY A 294 15.54 2.31 17.89
CA GLY A 294 15.10 1.64 16.66
C GLY A 294 14.14 2.47 15.82
N GLU A 295 13.31 3.31 16.44
CA GLU A 295 12.44 4.24 15.71
C GLU A 295 13.25 5.38 15.07
N VAL A 296 14.30 5.85 15.72
CA VAL A 296 15.24 6.82 15.14
C VAL A 296 16.01 6.20 13.98
N ALA A 297 16.58 5.00 14.17
CA ALA A 297 17.32 4.29 13.10
C ALA A 297 16.46 4.03 11.86
N LEU A 298 15.20 3.69 12.06
CA LEU A 298 14.21 3.53 10.98
C LEU A 298 14.00 4.84 10.21
N LEU A 299 13.81 5.96 10.90
CA LEU A 299 13.67 7.29 10.26
C LEU A 299 14.91 7.63 9.44
N GLU A 300 16.10 7.43 9.98
CA GLU A 300 17.38 7.68 9.30
C GLU A 300 17.54 6.81 8.05
N ALA A 301 17.17 5.52 8.13
CA ALA A 301 17.19 4.61 7.00
C ALA A 301 16.33 5.12 5.84
N TYR A 302 15.09 5.57 6.11
CA TYR A 302 14.22 6.13 5.09
C TYR A 302 14.72 7.46 4.56
N ARG A 303 15.28 8.35 5.40
CA ARG A 303 15.94 9.59 4.94
C ARG A 303 17.09 9.30 3.99
N LYS A 304 17.90 8.28 4.29
CA LYS A 304 19.02 7.87 3.45
C LYS A 304 18.57 7.36 2.08
N VAL A 305 17.53 6.54 2.00
CA VAL A 305 17.06 5.98 0.72
C VAL A 305 16.14 6.92 -0.06
N ASP A 306 15.73 8.04 0.53
CA ASP A 306 14.98 9.13 -0.13
C ASP A 306 15.90 10.28 -0.63
N ALA A 307 17.21 10.18 -0.41
CA ALA A 307 18.20 11.22 -0.74
C ALA A 307 18.69 11.13 -2.20
N PHE A 308 17.78 11.19 -3.18
CA PHE A 308 18.09 11.19 -4.63
C PHE A 308 17.56 12.45 -5.35
#